data_e2554c2f2e7463eab2c8b7e058103e6a
#
_entry.id   e2554c2f2e7463eab2c8b7e058103e6a
#
_cell.length_a   1.000
_cell.length_b   1.000
_cell.length_c   1.000
_cell.angle_alpha   90.00
_cell.angle_beta   90.00
_cell.angle_gamma   90.00
#
_symmetry.space_group_name_H-M   'P 1'
#
loop_
_entity.id
_entity.type
_entity.pdbx_description
1 polymer ?
#
loop_
_entity_poly.entity_id
_entity_poly.type
_entity_poly.pdbx_seq_one_letter_code
_entity_poly.pdbx_strand_id
1 'polypeptide(L)'
;MDDLFAPPGNDWQPVSPALARMRRVLVAVVAAPMLVALAVAAWLLSLPVALWLPLAVVVVASAAVGWLQVGRNARWWAYAERDEDLYVRHGVMFRRLVVVPYGRMQYVDVQAGPLEQVFRIASVHLHTASPGTSARIPGLPAEEAARLRDRQTSLGEAQAAGL
;
A
#
# COMPACT_ATOMS: atom_id res chain seq x y z
N MET A 1 11.09 -18.90 8.83
CA MET A 1 10.04 -17.94 9.23
C MET A 1 9.38 -17.24 8.02
N ASP A 2 10.10 -17.10 6.92
CA ASP A 2 9.54 -16.51 5.69
C ASP A 2 8.45 -17.39 5.06
N ASP A 3 8.56 -18.71 5.19
CA ASP A 3 7.59 -19.67 4.66
C ASP A 3 6.17 -19.55 5.25
N LEU A 4 6.05 -19.01 6.48
CA LEU A 4 4.75 -18.75 7.10
C LEU A 4 3.96 -17.63 6.39
N PHE A 5 4.67 -16.67 5.79
CA PHE A 5 4.08 -15.50 5.12
C PHE A 5 4.20 -15.55 3.60
N ALA A 6 4.84 -16.56 3.07
CA ALA A 6 5.00 -16.84 1.66
C ALA A 6 5.02 -18.35 1.43
N PRO A 7 3.88 -19.05 1.64
CA PRO A 7 3.81 -20.48 1.43
C PRO A 7 4.35 -20.86 0.05
N PRO A 8 5.19 -21.92 -0.05
CA PRO A 8 5.71 -22.39 -1.33
C PRO A 8 4.58 -22.89 -2.23
N GLY A 9 4.78 -22.81 -3.54
CA GLY A 9 3.79 -23.26 -4.54
C GLY A 9 2.74 -22.22 -4.92
N ASN A 10 2.89 -20.96 -4.48
CA ASN A 10 2.04 -19.86 -4.90
C ASN A 10 2.79 -18.94 -5.88
N ASP A 11 2.12 -18.54 -6.95
CA ASP A 11 2.60 -17.52 -7.87
C ASP A 11 2.36 -16.12 -7.27
N TRP A 12 3.35 -15.66 -6.49
CA TRP A 12 3.28 -14.36 -5.83
C TRP A 12 3.48 -13.21 -6.81
N GLN A 13 2.44 -12.43 -7.01
CA GLN A 13 2.46 -11.22 -7.84
C GLN A 13 2.72 -9.99 -6.96
N PRO A 14 3.83 -9.27 -7.20
CA PRO A 14 4.11 -8.04 -6.46
C PRO A 14 3.22 -6.89 -6.94
N VAL A 15 2.91 -5.95 -6.06
CA VAL A 15 2.23 -4.71 -6.45
C VAL A 15 3.14 -3.81 -7.30
N SER A 16 2.54 -2.89 -8.04
CA SER A 16 3.28 -1.99 -8.94
C SER A 16 4.33 -1.15 -8.19
N PRO A 17 5.54 -1.00 -8.74
CA PRO A 17 6.55 -0.08 -8.21
C PRO A 17 6.08 1.40 -8.21
N ALA A 18 5.03 1.73 -8.95
CA ALA A 18 4.38 3.04 -8.92
C ALA A 18 3.84 3.39 -7.52
N LEU A 19 3.41 2.40 -6.72
CA LEU A 19 3.00 2.60 -5.34
C LEU A 19 4.13 3.21 -4.49
N ALA A 20 5.35 2.69 -4.63
CA ALA A 20 6.50 3.22 -3.91
C ALA A 20 6.84 4.65 -4.38
N ARG A 21 6.76 4.91 -5.68
CA ARG A 21 7.01 6.24 -6.26
C ARG A 21 5.98 7.25 -5.75
N MET A 22 4.70 6.93 -5.82
CA MET A 22 3.61 7.77 -5.30
C MET A 22 3.80 8.12 -3.82
N ARG A 23 4.06 7.12 -2.97
CA ARG A 23 4.27 7.35 -1.54
C ARG A 23 5.53 8.17 -1.25
N ARG A 24 6.59 8.03 -2.05
CA ARG A 24 7.79 8.87 -1.94
C ARG A 24 7.51 10.32 -2.31
N VAL A 25 6.71 10.56 -3.34
CA VAL A 25 6.25 11.91 -3.68
C VAL A 25 5.47 12.51 -2.51
N LEU A 26 4.61 11.75 -1.83
CA LEU A 26 3.92 12.23 -0.62
C LEU A 26 4.90 12.63 0.49
N VAL A 27 5.94 11.84 0.74
CA VAL A 27 6.98 12.21 1.72
C VAL A 27 7.64 13.52 1.33
N ALA A 28 7.99 13.72 0.06
CA ALA A 28 8.61 14.95 -0.43
C ALA A 28 7.66 16.15 -0.35
N VAL A 29 6.38 15.98 -0.73
CA VAL A 29 5.34 17.01 -0.68
C VAL A 29 5.05 17.49 0.75
N VAL A 30 5.26 16.63 1.75
CA VAL A 30 5.12 17.02 3.16
C VAL A 30 6.41 17.64 3.69
N ALA A 31 7.56 17.05 3.41
CA ALA A 31 8.85 17.50 3.95
C ALA A 31 9.33 18.83 3.35
N ALA A 32 9.12 19.04 2.05
CA ALA A 32 9.60 20.25 1.38
C ALA A 32 8.95 21.55 1.92
N PRO A 33 7.62 21.69 1.99
CA PRO A 33 7.01 22.91 2.55
C PRO A 33 7.32 23.08 4.04
N MET A 34 7.50 22.00 4.79
CA MET A 34 7.89 22.06 6.19
C MET A 34 9.29 22.67 6.37
N LEU A 35 10.24 22.29 5.51
CA LEU A 35 11.58 22.88 5.48
C LEU A 35 11.56 24.35 5.02
N VAL A 36 10.76 24.66 4.01
CA VAL A 36 10.58 26.04 3.53
C VAL A 36 10.00 26.92 4.64
N ALA A 37 8.93 26.45 5.30
CA ALA A 37 8.32 27.19 6.39
C ALA A 37 9.31 27.43 7.56
N LEU A 38 10.12 26.42 7.89
CA LEU A 38 11.16 26.54 8.91
C LEU A 38 12.23 27.57 8.52
N ALA A 39 12.68 27.55 7.25
CA ALA A 39 13.67 28.49 6.75
C ALA A 39 13.13 29.94 6.74
N VAL A 40 11.88 30.13 6.31
CA VAL A 40 11.22 31.44 6.32
C VAL A 40 11.04 31.94 7.75
N ALA A 41 10.60 31.10 8.66
CA ALA A 41 10.46 31.49 10.08
C ALA A 41 11.82 31.84 10.71
N ALA A 42 12.87 31.06 10.42
CA ALA A 42 14.22 31.35 10.89
C ALA A 42 14.74 32.73 10.38
N TRP A 43 14.45 33.02 9.12
CA TRP A 43 14.81 34.29 8.49
C TRP A 43 14.03 35.47 9.09
N LEU A 44 12.70 35.36 9.16
CA LEU A 44 11.83 36.45 9.65
C LEU A 44 12.06 36.77 11.13
N LEU A 45 12.32 35.76 11.95
CA LEU A 45 12.50 35.90 13.40
C LEU A 45 13.97 36.06 13.78
N SER A 46 14.88 36.11 12.81
CA SER A 46 16.35 36.20 13.04
C SER A 46 16.83 35.12 14.02
N LEU A 47 16.32 33.91 13.93
CA LEU A 47 16.64 32.83 14.88
C LEU A 47 18.09 32.40 14.76
N PRO A 48 18.79 32.20 15.89
CA PRO A 48 20.14 31.70 15.87
C PRO A 48 20.19 30.25 15.26
N VAL A 49 21.26 29.97 14.54
CA VAL A 49 21.44 28.68 13.83
C VAL A 49 21.28 27.48 14.78
N ALA A 50 21.70 27.65 16.05
CA ALA A 50 21.60 26.60 17.07
C ALA A 50 20.15 26.15 17.36
N LEU A 51 19.14 26.97 17.04
CA LEU A 51 17.73 26.63 17.29
C LEU A 51 17.06 25.97 16.08
N TRP A 52 17.24 26.51 14.88
CA TRP A 52 16.52 25.98 13.71
C TRP A 52 17.23 24.83 13.01
N LEU A 53 18.58 24.75 13.09
CA LEU A 53 19.35 23.68 12.44
C LEU A 53 19.03 22.28 12.98
N PRO A 54 18.97 22.04 14.30
CA PRO A 54 18.57 20.74 14.81
C PRO A 54 17.17 20.31 14.33
N LEU A 55 16.24 21.26 14.28
CA LEU A 55 14.88 20.97 13.81
C LEU A 55 14.86 20.61 12.31
N ALA A 56 15.63 21.32 11.48
CA ALA A 56 15.80 20.99 10.08
C ALA A 56 16.40 19.59 9.90
N VAL A 57 17.42 19.25 10.69
CA VAL A 57 18.03 17.91 10.68
C VAL A 57 17.00 16.82 11.03
N VAL A 58 16.15 17.04 12.03
CA VAL A 58 15.09 16.11 12.40
C VAL A 58 14.08 15.92 11.25
N VAL A 59 13.68 17.00 10.58
CA VAL A 59 12.77 16.91 9.42
C VAL A 59 13.40 16.13 8.27
N VAL A 60 14.66 16.40 7.94
CA VAL A 60 15.38 15.69 6.87
C VAL A 60 15.58 14.22 7.23
N ALA A 61 15.99 13.93 8.47
CA ALA A 61 16.18 12.56 8.93
C ALA A 61 14.87 11.75 8.91
N SER A 62 13.77 12.33 9.38
CA SER A 62 12.45 11.67 9.35
C SER A 62 11.96 11.44 7.91
N ALA A 63 12.17 12.40 7.02
CA ALA A 63 11.87 12.25 5.60
C ALA A 63 12.72 11.13 4.95
N ALA A 64 14.00 11.06 5.25
CA ALA A 64 14.89 10.00 4.76
C ALA A 64 14.47 8.61 5.26
N VAL A 65 14.16 8.48 6.54
CA VAL A 65 13.61 7.24 7.12
C VAL A 65 12.29 6.86 6.44
N GLY A 66 11.36 7.79 6.29
CA GLY A 66 10.09 7.59 5.60
C GLY A 66 10.28 7.11 4.15
N TRP A 67 11.21 7.74 3.42
CA TRP A 67 11.56 7.39 2.05
C TRP A 67 12.07 5.94 1.90
N LEU A 68 12.96 5.54 2.80
CA LEU A 68 13.51 4.17 2.84
C LEU A 68 12.43 3.16 3.23
N GLN A 69 11.64 3.47 4.25
CA GLN A 69 10.57 2.59 4.74
C GLN A 69 9.47 2.37 3.70
N VAL A 70 9.07 3.41 2.99
CA VAL A 70 8.09 3.33 1.90
C VAL A 70 8.55 2.37 0.81
N GLY A 71 9.81 2.48 0.39
CA GLY A 71 10.38 1.57 -0.62
C GLY A 71 10.42 0.12 -0.16
N ARG A 72 10.79 -0.10 1.10
CA ARG A 72 10.81 -1.45 1.70
C ARG A 72 9.41 -2.03 1.85
N ASN A 73 8.47 -1.23 2.35
CA ASN A 73 7.11 -1.69 2.58
C ASN A 73 6.39 -2.06 1.27
N ALA A 74 6.56 -1.27 0.20
CA ALA A 74 5.94 -1.56 -1.08
C ALA A 74 6.38 -2.91 -1.68
N ARG A 75 7.64 -3.33 -1.46
CA ARG A 75 8.17 -4.61 -1.94
C ARG A 75 7.59 -5.83 -1.22
N TRP A 76 7.07 -5.65 0.00
CA TRP A 76 6.47 -6.73 0.77
C TRP A 76 4.99 -6.94 0.49
N TRP A 77 4.36 -6.00 -0.24
CA TRP A 77 3.03 -6.20 -0.74
C TRP A 77 3.04 -7.16 -1.93
N ALA A 78 2.36 -8.26 -1.78
CA ALA A 78 2.13 -9.20 -2.86
C ALA A 78 0.83 -9.97 -2.62
N TYR A 79 0.25 -10.47 -3.70
CA TYR A 79 -0.91 -11.33 -3.66
C TYR A 79 -0.69 -12.58 -4.51
N ALA A 80 -1.44 -13.61 -4.23
CA ALA A 80 -1.44 -14.85 -5.01
C ALA A 80 -2.86 -15.37 -5.13
N GLU A 81 -3.27 -15.62 -6.38
CA GLU A 81 -4.57 -16.18 -6.70
C GLU A 81 -4.49 -17.70 -6.69
N ARG A 82 -5.42 -18.35 -6.00
CA ARG A 82 -5.64 -19.80 -6.04
C ARG A 82 -7.04 -20.10 -6.56
N ASP A 83 -7.37 -21.37 -6.67
CA ASP A 83 -8.68 -21.81 -7.18
C ASP A 83 -9.84 -21.46 -6.22
N GLU A 84 -9.58 -21.51 -4.90
CA GLU A 84 -10.60 -21.29 -3.87
C GLU A 84 -10.36 -20.06 -2.98
N ASP A 85 -9.12 -19.55 -2.96
CA ASP A 85 -8.67 -18.52 -2.02
C ASP A 85 -7.77 -17.48 -2.69
N LEU A 86 -7.85 -16.25 -2.20
CA LEU A 86 -6.89 -15.18 -2.49
C LEU A 86 -5.98 -14.94 -1.28
N TYR A 87 -4.70 -15.02 -1.50
CA TYR A 87 -3.68 -14.73 -0.50
C TYR A 87 -3.15 -13.32 -0.67
N VAL A 88 -3.14 -12.54 0.40
CA VAL A 88 -2.58 -11.17 0.41
C VAL A 88 -1.58 -11.08 1.54
N ARG A 89 -0.33 -10.80 1.20
CA ARG A 89 0.72 -10.55 2.20
C ARG A 89 1.16 -9.10 2.21
N HIS A 90 1.44 -8.58 3.39
CA HIS A 90 1.97 -7.23 3.56
C HIS A 90 2.74 -7.05 4.87
N GLY A 91 3.48 -5.95 4.94
CA GLY A 91 4.21 -5.53 6.13
C GLY A 91 5.66 -5.99 6.17
N VAL A 92 6.57 -5.09 6.57
CA VAL A 92 8.00 -5.37 6.74
C VAL A 92 8.31 -5.74 8.19
N MET A 93 7.87 -4.91 9.12
CA MET A 93 8.10 -5.08 10.55
C MET A 93 7.03 -5.95 11.20
N PHE A 94 5.77 -5.70 10.86
CA PHE A 94 4.63 -6.53 11.25
C PHE A 94 4.11 -7.24 10.01
N ARG A 95 4.59 -8.45 9.79
CA ARG A 95 4.21 -9.26 8.63
C ARG A 95 2.83 -9.83 8.84
N ARG A 96 1.99 -9.71 7.84
CA ARG A 96 0.62 -10.25 7.85
C ARG A 96 0.35 -10.98 6.55
N LEU A 97 -0.26 -12.14 6.67
CA LEU A 97 -0.83 -12.91 5.58
C LEU A 97 -2.34 -13.00 5.84
N VAL A 98 -3.13 -12.53 4.90
CA VAL A 98 -4.59 -12.66 4.92
C VAL A 98 -4.97 -13.63 3.81
N VAL A 99 -5.79 -14.61 4.16
CA VAL A 99 -6.37 -15.57 3.22
C VAL A 99 -7.85 -15.25 3.12
N VAL A 100 -8.31 -14.98 1.91
CA VAL A 100 -9.69 -14.59 1.62
C VAL A 100 -10.34 -15.70 0.79
N PRO A 101 -11.17 -16.57 1.38
CA PRO A 101 -11.93 -17.56 0.63
C PRO A 101 -12.98 -16.89 -0.26
N TYR A 102 -13.07 -17.25 -1.53
CA TYR A 102 -14.01 -16.66 -2.48
C TYR A 102 -15.46 -16.84 -2.06
N GLY A 103 -15.82 -17.98 -1.51
CA GLY A 103 -17.18 -18.27 -1.00
C GLY A 103 -17.61 -17.44 0.22
N ARG A 104 -16.70 -16.66 0.83
CA ARG A 104 -17.02 -15.76 1.95
C ARG A 104 -16.95 -14.29 1.59
N MET A 105 -16.63 -13.97 0.34
CA MET A 105 -16.63 -12.59 -0.14
C MET A 105 -18.04 -12.08 -0.31
N GLN A 106 -18.28 -10.82 0.07
CA GLN A 106 -19.53 -10.12 -0.12
C GLN A 106 -19.50 -9.26 -1.38
N TYR A 107 -18.45 -8.47 -1.53
CA TYR A 107 -18.21 -7.66 -2.72
C TYR A 107 -16.75 -7.24 -2.83
N VAL A 108 -16.36 -6.89 -4.04
CA VAL A 108 -15.04 -6.35 -4.37
C VAL A 108 -15.21 -4.92 -4.86
N ASP A 109 -14.48 -4.00 -4.25
CA ASP A 109 -14.47 -2.59 -4.58
C ASP A 109 -13.10 -2.16 -5.11
N VAL A 110 -13.09 -1.31 -6.14
CA VAL A 110 -11.87 -0.74 -6.72
C VAL A 110 -11.90 0.77 -6.54
N GLN A 111 -10.93 1.28 -5.84
CA GLN A 111 -10.79 2.70 -5.55
C GLN A 111 -9.49 3.26 -6.14
N ALA A 112 -9.56 4.46 -6.69
CA ALA A 112 -8.39 5.21 -7.13
C ALA A 112 -8.52 6.67 -6.68
N GLY A 113 -7.75 7.04 -5.69
CA GLY A 113 -7.63 8.44 -5.25
C GLY A 113 -6.94 9.33 -6.30
N PRO A 114 -6.95 10.67 -6.15
CA PRO A 114 -6.37 11.59 -7.14
C PRO A 114 -4.91 11.27 -7.48
N LEU A 115 -4.09 10.98 -6.47
CA LEU A 115 -2.68 10.60 -6.69
C LEU A 115 -2.56 9.21 -7.34
N GLU A 116 -3.38 8.25 -6.94
CA GLU A 116 -3.37 6.92 -7.57
C GLU A 116 -3.70 7.02 -9.05
N GLN A 117 -4.66 7.89 -9.44
CA GLN A 117 -5.00 8.16 -10.84
C GLN A 117 -3.81 8.74 -11.63
N VAL A 118 -3.08 9.71 -11.07
CA VAL A 118 -1.87 10.28 -11.69
C VAL A 118 -0.81 9.21 -11.93
N PHE A 119 -0.65 8.28 -11.00
CA PHE A 119 0.30 7.17 -11.10
C PHE A 119 -0.24 5.94 -11.82
N ARG A 120 -1.48 6.00 -12.34
CA ARG A 120 -2.20 4.92 -13.04
C ARG A 120 -2.25 3.62 -12.25
N ILE A 121 -2.50 3.74 -10.96
CA ILE A 121 -2.69 2.62 -10.04
C ILE A 121 -4.02 2.75 -9.32
N ALA A 122 -4.53 1.62 -8.82
CA ALA A 122 -5.74 1.54 -8.03
C ALA A 122 -5.53 0.62 -6.81
N SER A 123 -6.41 0.71 -5.85
CA SER A 123 -6.49 -0.19 -4.70
C SER A 123 -7.72 -1.07 -4.83
N VAL A 124 -7.57 -2.38 -4.67
CA VAL A 124 -8.66 -3.35 -4.61
C VAL A 124 -8.96 -3.67 -3.16
N HIS A 125 -10.22 -3.56 -2.77
CA HIS A 125 -10.71 -3.88 -1.45
C HIS A 125 -11.64 -5.08 -1.54
N LEU A 126 -11.33 -6.12 -0.78
CA LEU A 126 -12.10 -7.34 -0.66
C LEU A 126 -12.86 -7.32 0.66
N HIS A 127 -14.16 -7.24 0.56
CA HIS A 127 -15.05 -7.20 1.72
C HIS A 127 -15.64 -8.59 1.97
N THR A 128 -15.50 -9.06 3.21
CA THR A 128 -16.07 -10.34 3.67
C THR A 128 -17.00 -10.10 4.85
N ALA A 129 -17.82 -11.08 5.18
CA ALA A 129 -18.73 -11.01 6.33
C ALA A 129 -17.98 -10.87 7.66
N SER A 130 -16.70 -11.25 7.71
CA SER A 130 -15.87 -11.13 8.91
C SER A 130 -14.79 -10.05 8.71
N PRO A 131 -14.73 -9.01 9.56
CA PRO A 131 -13.75 -7.93 9.44
C PRO A 131 -12.29 -8.42 9.45
N GLY A 132 -12.00 -9.54 10.11
CA GLY A 132 -10.67 -10.12 10.21
C GLY A 132 -10.15 -10.75 8.92
N THR A 133 -11.04 -11.07 7.97
CA THR A 133 -10.70 -11.67 6.67
C THR A 133 -10.79 -10.70 5.51
N SER A 134 -11.25 -9.47 5.74
CA SER A 134 -11.22 -8.42 4.72
C SER A 134 -9.77 -8.05 4.37
N ALA A 135 -9.49 -7.86 3.08
CA ALA A 135 -8.16 -7.55 2.59
C ALA A 135 -8.17 -6.33 1.67
N ARG A 136 -7.02 -5.66 1.61
CA ARG A 136 -6.77 -4.57 0.66
C ARG A 136 -5.48 -4.85 -0.09
N ILE A 137 -5.49 -4.65 -1.41
CA ILE A 137 -4.32 -4.74 -2.28
C ILE A 137 -4.11 -3.34 -2.90
N PRO A 138 -3.19 -2.52 -2.39
CA PRO A 138 -2.92 -1.19 -2.92
C PRO A 138 -1.98 -1.25 -4.11
N GLY A 139 -2.08 -0.26 -5.00
CA GLY A 139 -1.07 -0.02 -6.02
C GLY A 139 -1.01 -1.04 -7.14
N LEU A 140 -2.14 -1.61 -7.52
CA LEU A 140 -2.26 -2.40 -8.74
C LEU A 140 -2.36 -1.47 -9.95
N PRO A 141 -1.80 -1.85 -11.13
CA PRO A 141 -2.14 -1.20 -12.38
C PRO A 141 -3.67 -1.20 -12.58
N ALA A 142 -4.24 -0.14 -13.17
CA ALA A 142 -5.69 -0.01 -13.30
C ALA A 142 -6.34 -1.20 -14.04
N GLU A 143 -5.67 -1.71 -15.09
CA GLU A 143 -6.10 -2.88 -15.85
C GLU A 143 -6.10 -4.15 -15.00
N GLU A 144 -5.06 -4.33 -14.19
CA GLU A 144 -4.94 -5.49 -13.29
C GLU A 144 -5.96 -5.44 -12.16
N ALA A 145 -6.24 -4.25 -11.63
CA ALA A 145 -7.28 -4.05 -10.64
C ALA A 145 -8.68 -4.39 -11.19
N ALA A 146 -8.96 -4.02 -12.44
CA ALA A 146 -10.20 -4.37 -13.12
C ALA A 146 -10.30 -5.89 -13.36
N ARG A 147 -9.23 -6.51 -13.89
CA ARG A 147 -9.14 -7.96 -14.10
C ARG A 147 -9.39 -8.72 -12.80
N LEU A 148 -8.70 -8.32 -11.74
CA LEU A 148 -8.82 -8.97 -10.43
C LEU A 148 -10.25 -8.84 -9.88
N ARG A 149 -10.84 -7.65 -9.94
CA ARG A 149 -12.24 -7.43 -9.54
C ARG A 149 -13.19 -8.38 -10.28
N ASP A 150 -13.11 -8.41 -11.61
CA ASP A 150 -14.04 -9.18 -12.43
C ASP A 150 -13.90 -10.69 -12.17
N ARG A 151 -12.66 -11.18 -12.06
CA ARG A 151 -12.39 -12.57 -11.72
C ARG A 151 -12.88 -12.94 -10.32
N GLN A 152 -12.62 -12.08 -9.32
CA GLN A 152 -13.05 -12.35 -7.94
C GLN A 152 -14.57 -12.34 -7.81
N THR A 153 -15.26 -11.44 -8.51
CA THR A 153 -16.72 -11.39 -8.53
C THR A 153 -17.30 -12.67 -9.14
N SER A 154 -16.77 -13.10 -10.29
CA SER A 154 -17.25 -14.34 -10.96
C SER A 154 -17.03 -15.60 -10.11
N LEU A 155 -15.88 -15.71 -9.44
CA LEU A 155 -15.60 -16.85 -8.55
C LEU A 155 -16.48 -16.83 -7.30
N GLY A 156 -16.73 -15.64 -6.72
CA GLY A 156 -17.64 -15.52 -5.59
C GLY A 156 -19.08 -15.92 -5.95
N GLU A 157 -19.57 -15.50 -7.12
CA GLU A 157 -20.89 -15.87 -7.63
C GLU A 157 -21.00 -17.38 -7.91
N ALA A 158 -20.00 -17.98 -8.55
CA ALA A 158 -19.97 -19.42 -8.83
C ALA A 158 -20.05 -20.25 -7.55
N GLN A 159 -19.25 -19.91 -6.54
CA GLN A 159 -19.28 -20.60 -5.26
C GLN A 159 -20.56 -20.37 -4.46
N ALA A 160 -21.18 -19.18 -4.54
CA ALA A 160 -22.47 -18.91 -3.93
C ALA A 160 -23.60 -19.70 -4.60
N ALA A 161 -23.48 -19.98 -5.90
CA ALA A 161 -24.42 -20.83 -6.66
C ALA A 161 -24.19 -22.35 -6.43
N GLY A 162 -23.16 -22.75 -5.71
CA GLY A 162 -22.85 -24.16 -5.43
C GLY A 162 -22.22 -24.92 -6.60
N LEU A 163 -21.56 -24.19 -7.50
CA LEU A 163 -20.83 -24.73 -8.66
C LEU A 163 -19.34 -24.87 -8.37
#